data_fa162451a41be41131d20601a7952ed7
#
_entry.id   fa162451a41be41131d20601a7952ed7
#
_cell.length_a   1.000
_cell.length_b   1.000
_cell.length_c   1.000
_cell.angle_alpha   90.00
_cell.angle_beta   90.00
_cell.angle_gamma   90.00
#
_symmetry.space_group_name_H-M   'P 1'
#
loop_
_entity.id
_entity.type
_entity.pdbx_description
1 polymer ?
#
loop_
_entity_poly.entity_id
_entity_poly.type
_entity_poly.pdbx_seq_one_letter_code
_entity_poly.pdbx_strand_id
1 'polypeptide(L)'
;MEIESKDTTKKKKNHVTLKVVAEHLGLTPGTVSAVWNNSAASRSIPEHTRKRILEAVRHLEYRPNFMARSLRVQRTYTIGVILEEIGDAYGSMIVSGIEEYTRQKNYFFLTVAHRHDLELLETYSQMLLARGVEGFLTVDTSLRDVPSLPTVAVAGHRQLENVTNIILDHRLAAMLGLKHLQELGHREIAFLKGQPESSDSEVRWNSICEVAQETGIEIRSERVVQLQGLDSTPELGYPFGKELLARKVPFTALFAYNDISAIGAMRAFQEAGLRVPEDVSVVGFDDVTSASFCIPTLTTVRQPLKRMGQIAAETLIDRLEERGEFKSEIEVEPELVVRKSTGCAANRTAEIVR
;
A
#
# COMPACT_ATOMS: atom_id res chain seq x y z
N MET A 1 29.53 -13.80 57.32
CA MET A 1 28.47 -12.99 56.68
C MET A 1 28.04 -13.76 55.44
N GLU A 2 27.07 -14.65 55.66
CA GLU A 2 26.56 -15.59 54.68
C GLU A 2 25.60 -14.81 53.72
N ILE A 3 25.82 -14.94 52.43
CA ILE A 3 24.99 -14.37 51.41
C ILE A 3 24.02 -15.51 50.99
N GLU A 4 22.76 -15.42 51.46
CA GLU A 4 21.68 -16.30 51.02
C GLU A 4 21.44 -16.10 49.51
N SER A 5 21.65 -17.15 48.75
CA SER A 5 21.25 -17.26 47.34
C SER A 5 19.73 -17.47 47.27
N LYS A 6 19.00 -16.41 46.88
CA LYS A 6 17.58 -16.53 46.50
C LYS A 6 17.45 -17.27 45.18
N ASP A 7 17.10 -18.54 45.32
CA ASP A 7 16.67 -19.42 44.22
C ASP A 7 15.34 -18.87 43.61
N THR A 8 15.44 -18.13 42.52
CA THR A 8 14.28 -17.68 41.73
C THR A 8 13.93 -18.72 40.67
N THR A 9 13.35 -19.82 41.09
CA THR A 9 12.67 -20.75 40.18
C THR A 9 11.49 -20.05 39.51
N LYS A 10 11.71 -19.48 38.32
CA LYS A 10 10.61 -19.05 37.44
C LYS A 10 9.73 -20.25 37.11
N LYS A 11 8.57 -20.39 37.79
CA LYS A 11 7.51 -21.32 37.39
C LYS A 11 7.19 -21.07 35.91
N LYS A 12 7.59 -22.00 35.03
CA LYS A 12 7.06 -22.09 33.67
C LYS A 12 5.55 -22.09 33.76
N LYS A 13 4.87 -21.05 33.34
CA LYS A 13 3.41 -21.08 33.14
C LYS A 13 3.14 -22.23 32.17
N ASN A 14 2.67 -23.34 32.69
CA ASN A 14 2.24 -24.47 31.86
C ASN A 14 1.10 -23.97 30.97
N HIS A 15 1.37 -23.85 29.67
CA HIS A 15 0.33 -23.51 28.70
C HIS A 15 -0.75 -24.59 28.76
N VAL A 16 -1.98 -24.19 29.11
CA VAL A 16 -3.13 -25.11 29.09
C VAL A 16 -3.30 -25.58 27.65
N THR A 17 -3.26 -26.91 27.49
CA THR A 17 -3.44 -27.53 26.17
C THR A 17 -4.88 -28.00 26.01
N LEU A 18 -5.28 -28.27 24.77
CA LEU A 18 -6.59 -28.85 24.47
C LEU A 18 -6.83 -30.18 25.18
N LYS A 19 -5.74 -30.95 25.46
CA LYS A 19 -5.77 -32.18 26.22
C LYS A 19 -6.15 -31.92 27.68
N VAL A 20 -5.60 -30.89 28.30
CA VAL A 20 -5.93 -30.49 29.69
C VAL A 20 -7.40 -30.13 29.84
N VAL A 21 -7.95 -29.35 28.85
CA VAL A 21 -9.38 -29.00 28.85
C VAL A 21 -10.26 -30.24 28.70
N ALA A 22 -9.86 -31.19 27.85
CA ALA A 22 -10.58 -32.42 27.64
C ALA A 22 -10.58 -33.33 28.89
N GLU A 23 -9.44 -33.49 29.54
CA GLU A 23 -9.29 -34.22 30.82
C GLU A 23 -10.14 -33.60 31.93
N HIS A 24 -10.14 -32.26 32.06
CA HIS A 24 -10.97 -31.54 33.04
C HIS A 24 -12.47 -31.80 32.86
N LEU A 25 -12.93 -32.02 31.63
CA LEU A 25 -14.34 -32.29 31.33
C LEU A 25 -14.72 -33.77 31.24
N GLY A 26 -13.75 -34.69 31.27
CA GLY A 26 -13.97 -36.11 31.01
C GLY A 26 -14.35 -36.37 29.53
N LEU A 27 -13.83 -35.56 28.59
CA LEU A 27 -14.14 -35.64 27.17
C LEU A 27 -12.88 -35.97 26.35
N THR A 28 -13.08 -36.29 25.06
CA THR A 28 -11.94 -36.45 24.16
C THR A 28 -11.45 -35.09 23.66
N PRO A 29 -10.13 -34.93 23.37
CA PRO A 29 -9.61 -33.72 22.75
C PRO A 29 -10.30 -33.36 21.41
N GLY A 30 -10.73 -34.39 20.66
CA GLY A 30 -11.48 -34.21 19.42
C GLY A 30 -12.84 -33.52 19.62
N THR A 31 -13.58 -33.91 20.67
CA THR A 31 -14.86 -33.30 21.03
C THR A 31 -14.69 -31.84 21.42
N VAL A 32 -13.68 -31.52 22.24
CA VAL A 32 -13.39 -30.15 22.65
C VAL A 32 -12.96 -29.31 21.45
N SER A 33 -12.09 -29.86 20.58
CA SER A 33 -11.66 -29.19 19.34
C SER A 33 -12.81 -28.91 18.37
N ALA A 34 -13.73 -29.85 18.22
CA ALA A 34 -14.89 -29.71 17.35
C ALA A 34 -15.77 -28.53 17.78
N VAL A 35 -16.04 -28.39 19.07
CA VAL A 35 -16.85 -27.30 19.63
C VAL A 35 -16.11 -25.96 19.55
N TRP A 36 -14.84 -25.94 19.96
CA TRP A 36 -14.04 -24.73 19.94
C TRP A 36 -13.89 -24.11 18.53
N ASN A 37 -13.65 -24.96 17.53
CA ASN A 37 -13.49 -24.53 16.14
C ASN A 37 -14.83 -24.43 15.39
N ASN A 38 -15.96 -24.62 16.05
CA ASN A 38 -17.30 -24.64 15.44
C ASN A 38 -17.37 -25.48 14.15
N SER A 39 -16.72 -26.64 14.14
CA SER A 39 -16.68 -27.55 12.99
C SER A 39 -18.04 -28.21 12.76
N ALA A 40 -18.25 -28.78 11.57
CA ALA A 40 -19.49 -29.52 11.27
C ALA A 40 -19.79 -30.61 12.30
N ALA A 41 -18.75 -31.29 12.83
CA ALA A 41 -18.88 -32.28 13.89
C ALA A 41 -19.41 -31.71 15.22
N SER A 42 -19.30 -30.41 15.46
CA SER A 42 -19.86 -29.77 16.67
C SER A 42 -21.39 -29.80 16.70
N ARG A 43 -22.04 -29.89 15.54
CA ARG A 43 -23.50 -29.91 15.42
C ARG A 43 -24.13 -31.17 16.01
N SER A 44 -23.41 -32.28 16.03
CA SER A 44 -23.86 -33.53 16.63
C SER A 44 -23.66 -33.59 18.16
N ILE A 45 -22.95 -32.57 18.72
CA ILE A 45 -22.66 -32.52 20.17
C ILE A 45 -23.83 -31.80 20.87
N PRO A 46 -24.43 -32.39 21.93
CA PRO A 46 -25.53 -31.78 22.66
C PRO A 46 -25.23 -30.37 23.15
N GLU A 47 -26.20 -29.50 23.15
CA GLU A 47 -26.03 -28.07 23.49
C GLU A 47 -25.45 -27.85 24.88
N HIS A 48 -25.90 -28.66 25.88
CA HIS A 48 -25.38 -28.54 27.23
C HIS A 48 -23.89 -28.89 27.30
N THR A 49 -23.44 -29.88 26.51
CA THR A 49 -22.01 -30.24 26.42
C THR A 49 -21.20 -29.13 25.74
N ARG A 50 -21.74 -28.52 24.68
CA ARG A 50 -21.08 -27.37 24.02
C ARG A 50 -20.89 -26.19 24.98
N LYS A 51 -21.92 -25.86 25.79
CA LYS A 51 -21.84 -24.81 26.81
C LYS A 51 -20.75 -25.12 27.86
N ARG A 52 -20.74 -26.36 28.42
CA ARG A 52 -19.72 -26.78 29.37
C ARG A 52 -18.29 -26.67 28.80
N ILE A 53 -18.10 -27.03 27.53
CA ILE A 53 -16.79 -26.90 26.87
C ILE A 53 -16.36 -25.43 26.77
N LEU A 54 -17.24 -24.53 26.31
CA LEU A 54 -16.91 -23.11 26.17
C LEU A 54 -16.65 -22.43 27.53
N GLU A 55 -17.36 -22.84 28.58
CA GLU A 55 -17.12 -22.37 29.95
C GLU A 55 -15.77 -22.85 30.48
N ALA A 56 -15.43 -24.12 30.32
CA ALA A 56 -14.14 -24.67 30.73
C ALA A 56 -12.98 -24.05 29.99
N VAL A 57 -13.10 -23.81 28.67
CA VAL A 57 -12.11 -23.11 27.87
C VAL A 57 -11.83 -21.72 28.43
N ARG A 58 -12.89 -20.97 28.79
CA ARG A 58 -12.75 -19.63 29.41
C ARG A 58 -12.13 -19.70 30.80
N HIS A 59 -12.62 -20.61 31.64
CA HIS A 59 -12.15 -20.76 33.02
C HIS A 59 -10.67 -21.17 33.12
N LEU A 60 -10.24 -22.05 32.22
CA LEU A 60 -8.86 -22.51 32.14
C LEU A 60 -7.96 -21.58 31.32
N GLU A 61 -8.48 -20.46 30.82
CA GLU A 61 -7.74 -19.53 29.96
C GLU A 61 -7.05 -20.24 28.79
N TYR A 62 -7.69 -21.29 28.25
CA TYR A 62 -7.12 -22.02 27.12
C TYR A 62 -6.93 -21.09 25.91
N ARG A 63 -5.72 -21.05 25.40
CA ARG A 63 -5.38 -20.38 24.14
C ARG A 63 -4.89 -21.43 23.14
N PRO A 64 -5.48 -21.48 21.94
CA PRO A 64 -5.00 -22.39 20.90
C PRO A 64 -3.52 -22.16 20.61
N ASN A 65 -2.76 -23.24 20.57
CA ASN A 65 -1.38 -23.15 20.09
C ASN A 65 -1.40 -23.12 18.55
N PHE A 66 -1.19 -21.94 18.00
CA PHE A 66 -1.15 -21.70 16.55
C PHE A 66 -0.12 -22.61 15.86
N MET A 67 1.09 -22.75 16.41
CA MET A 67 2.14 -23.59 15.83
C MET A 67 1.74 -25.06 15.75
N ALA A 68 1.15 -25.59 16.84
CA ALA A 68 0.67 -26.97 16.85
C ALA A 68 -0.49 -27.21 15.87
N ARG A 69 -1.35 -26.21 15.68
CA ARG A 69 -2.43 -26.26 14.68
C ARG A 69 -1.84 -26.23 13.27
N SER A 70 -0.93 -25.31 12.98
CA SER A 70 -0.29 -25.15 11.66
C SER A 70 0.47 -26.40 11.25
N LEU A 71 1.21 -27.03 12.17
CA LEU A 71 1.89 -28.31 11.92
C LEU A 71 0.91 -29.43 11.55
N ARG A 72 -0.27 -29.48 12.18
CA ARG A 72 -1.26 -30.54 11.90
C ARG A 72 -1.96 -30.32 10.56
N VAL A 73 -2.25 -29.06 10.21
CA VAL A 73 -2.99 -28.70 8.98
C VAL A 73 -2.03 -28.44 7.81
N GLN A 74 -0.73 -28.31 8.08
CA GLN A 74 0.33 -27.92 7.15
C GLN A 74 0.07 -26.54 6.46
N ARG A 75 -0.70 -25.69 7.14
CA ARG A 75 -1.06 -24.35 6.68
C ARG A 75 -0.96 -23.36 7.83
N THR A 76 -0.41 -22.18 7.55
CA THR A 76 -0.31 -21.09 8.53
C THR A 76 -1.39 -20.03 8.33
N TYR A 77 -1.99 -19.96 7.15
CA TYR A 77 -2.91 -18.88 6.76
C TYR A 77 -2.32 -17.50 7.03
N THR A 78 -1.02 -17.37 6.80
CA THR A 78 -0.25 -16.14 7.03
C THR A 78 0.46 -15.75 5.75
N ILE A 79 0.33 -14.49 5.34
CA ILE A 79 1.01 -13.92 4.18
C ILE A 79 2.00 -12.84 4.61
N GLY A 80 3.04 -12.61 3.82
CA GLY A 80 3.98 -11.52 4.00
C GLY A 80 3.56 -10.33 3.15
N VAL A 81 3.55 -9.12 3.73
CA VAL A 81 3.34 -7.86 3.02
C VAL A 81 4.63 -7.06 3.10
N ILE A 82 5.25 -6.83 1.95
CA ILE A 82 6.52 -6.13 1.84
C ILE A 82 6.25 -4.78 1.19
N LEU A 83 6.57 -3.70 1.89
CA LEU A 83 6.37 -2.32 1.46
C LEU A 83 7.70 -1.63 1.26
N GLU A 84 7.69 -0.57 0.47
CA GLU A 84 8.80 0.36 0.43
C GLU A 84 8.93 1.10 1.77
N GLU A 85 7.84 1.71 2.27
CA GLU A 85 7.81 2.43 3.54
C GLU A 85 6.50 2.16 4.31
N ILE A 86 6.59 2.15 5.65
CA ILE A 86 5.42 2.11 6.53
C ILE A 86 5.07 3.54 6.94
N GLY A 87 3.82 3.94 6.76
CA GLY A 87 3.32 5.24 7.20
C GLY A 87 3.12 6.25 6.08
N ASP A 88 3.52 5.94 4.86
CA ASP A 88 3.10 6.70 3.72
C ASP A 88 1.59 6.53 3.47
N ALA A 89 0.97 7.54 2.87
CA ALA A 89 -0.47 7.52 2.63
C ALA A 89 -0.85 6.51 1.52
N TYR A 90 0.01 6.35 0.51
CA TYR A 90 -0.19 5.44 -0.62
C TYR A 90 -0.20 3.98 -0.17
N GLY A 91 0.89 3.52 0.45
CA GLY A 91 1.01 2.15 0.95
C GLY A 91 -0.03 1.83 2.03
N SER A 92 -0.33 2.78 2.93
CA SER A 92 -1.34 2.60 3.98
C SER A 92 -2.75 2.34 3.42
N MET A 93 -3.14 2.99 2.34
CA MET A 93 -4.43 2.75 1.68
C MET A 93 -4.49 1.36 1.04
N ILE A 94 -3.42 0.91 0.40
CA ILE A 94 -3.31 -0.44 -0.17
C ILE A 94 -3.39 -1.50 0.93
N VAL A 95 -2.61 -1.32 2.02
CA VAL A 95 -2.63 -2.23 3.18
C VAL A 95 -4.01 -2.31 3.82
N SER A 96 -4.75 -1.20 3.87
CA SER A 96 -6.14 -1.21 4.34
C SER A 96 -7.04 -2.11 3.49
N GLY A 97 -6.85 -2.14 2.17
CA GLY A 97 -7.56 -3.07 1.28
C GLY A 97 -7.16 -4.53 1.50
N ILE A 98 -5.86 -4.78 1.69
CA ILE A 98 -5.33 -6.10 2.02
C ILE A 98 -5.93 -6.61 3.34
N GLU A 99 -5.94 -5.76 4.39
CA GLU A 99 -6.50 -6.09 5.71
C GLU A 99 -7.97 -6.49 5.61
N GLU A 100 -8.77 -5.69 4.92
CA GLU A 100 -10.20 -5.95 4.80
C GLU A 100 -10.48 -7.33 4.16
N TYR A 101 -9.78 -7.68 3.10
CA TYR A 101 -9.97 -8.96 2.42
C TYR A 101 -9.42 -10.14 3.22
N THR A 102 -8.19 -10.03 3.76
CA THR A 102 -7.56 -11.10 4.54
C THR A 102 -8.35 -11.43 5.80
N ARG A 103 -8.92 -10.40 6.48
CA ARG A 103 -9.79 -10.58 7.64
C ARG A 103 -11.05 -11.38 7.28
N GLN A 104 -11.69 -11.10 6.14
CA GLN A 104 -12.87 -11.84 5.67
C GLN A 104 -12.55 -13.32 5.37
N LYS A 105 -11.32 -13.59 4.91
CA LYS A 105 -10.85 -14.95 4.58
C LYS A 105 -10.15 -15.67 5.72
N ASN A 106 -10.08 -15.06 6.91
CA ASN A 106 -9.37 -15.60 8.08
C ASN A 106 -7.87 -15.85 7.83
N TYR A 107 -7.25 -15.03 6.99
CA TYR A 107 -5.81 -14.94 6.83
C TYR A 107 -5.25 -13.86 7.76
N PHE A 108 -4.04 -14.09 8.22
CA PHE A 108 -3.23 -13.12 8.93
C PHE A 108 -2.11 -12.62 8.02
N PHE A 109 -1.59 -11.42 8.26
CA PHE A 109 -0.43 -10.95 7.52
C PHE A 109 0.61 -10.30 8.42
N LEU A 110 1.87 -10.37 7.98
CA LEU A 110 3.02 -9.71 8.61
C LEU A 110 3.54 -8.66 7.65
N THR A 111 3.71 -7.44 8.12
CA THR A 111 4.19 -6.32 7.31
C THR A 111 5.63 -5.98 7.66
N VAL A 112 6.45 -5.75 6.64
CA VAL A 112 7.83 -5.24 6.73
C VAL A 112 8.03 -4.13 5.69
N ALA A 113 9.00 -3.22 5.94
CA ALA A 113 9.36 -2.18 5.00
C ALA A 113 10.86 -2.19 4.72
N HIS A 114 11.24 -2.19 3.44
CA HIS A 114 12.64 -2.29 3.03
C HIS A 114 13.33 -0.95 2.80
N ARG A 115 12.61 0.18 2.76
CA ARG A 115 13.15 1.55 2.65
C ARG A 115 14.18 1.72 1.54
N HIS A 116 13.90 1.18 0.35
CA HIS A 116 14.80 1.13 -0.82
C HIS A 116 16.13 0.37 -0.57
N ASP A 117 16.29 -0.30 0.57
CA ASP A 117 17.47 -1.10 0.90
C ASP A 117 17.25 -2.55 0.44
N LEU A 118 18.04 -2.96 -0.53
CA LEU A 118 17.94 -4.30 -1.13
C LEU A 118 18.42 -5.41 -0.19
N GLU A 119 19.36 -5.11 0.73
CA GLU A 119 19.80 -6.08 1.74
C GLU A 119 18.70 -6.31 2.77
N LEU A 120 17.94 -5.26 3.13
CA LEU A 120 16.75 -5.39 3.97
C LEU A 120 15.65 -6.16 3.25
N LEU A 121 15.42 -5.93 1.96
CA LEU A 121 14.43 -6.67 1.18
C LEU A 121 14.73 -8.19 1.22
N GLU A 122 15.97 -8.58 0.97
CA GLU A 122 16.41 -9.98 1.05
C GLU A 122 16.24 -10.54 2.47
N THR A 123 16.77 -9.82 3.47
CA THR A 123 16.71 -10.22 4.89
C THR A 123 15.28 -10.41 5.36
N TYR A 124 14.38 -9.47 5.05
CA TYR A 124 12.98 -9.54 5.47
C TYR A 124 12.22 -10.63 4.75
N SER A 125 12.52 -10.89 3.48
CA SER A 125 11.95 -12.01 2.75
C SER A 125 12.29 -13.33 3.43
N GLN A 126 13.55 -13.56 3.81
CA GLN A 126 13.99 -14.74 4.55
C GLN A 126 13.36 -14.84 5.95
N MET A 127 13.25 -13.71 6.65
CA MET A 127 12.62 -13.66 7.97
C MET A 127 11.12 -14.01 7.91
N LEU A 128 10.42 -13.59 6.88
CA LEU A 128 9.02 -13.92 6.66
C LEU A 128 8.85 -15.41 6.31
N LEU A 129 9.70 -15.95 5.44
CA LEU A 129 9.77 -17.38 5.13
C LEU A 129 9.97 -18.21 6.40
N ALA A 130 10.93 -17.85 7.25
CA ALA A 130 11.20 -18.53 8.51
C ALA A 130 10.01 -18.48 9.50
N ARG A 131 9.08 -17.55 9.32
CA ARG A 131 7.83 -17.46 10.09
C ARG A 131 6.67 -18.20 9.46
N GLY A 132 6.92 -18.87 8.33
CA GLY A 132 5.96 -19.72 7.65
C GLY A 132 4.89 -18.95 6.89
N VAL A 133 5.21 -17.77 6.31
CA VAL A 133 4.30 -17.15 5.36
C VAL A 133 4.11 -18.06 4.15
N GLU A 134 2.91 -18.06 3.58
CA GLU A 134 2.55 -18.94 2.46
C GLU A 134 2.66 -18.25 1.10
N GLY A 135 2.76 -16.91 1.10
CA GLY A 135 2.92 -16.09 -0.10
C GLY A 135 3.25 -14.65 0.24
N PHE A 136 3.59 -13.87 -0.78
CA PHE A 136 3.96 -12.47 -0.64
C PHE A 136 3.01 -11.54 -1.38
N LEU A 137 2.71 -10.41 -0.75
CA LEU A 137 2.23 -9.20 -1.40
C LEU A 137 3.35 -8.16 -1.33
N THR A 138 3.71 -7.58 -2.46
CA THR A 138 4.69 -6.49 -2.50
C THR A 138 4.01 -5.21 -2.99
N VAL A 139 4.39 -4.07 -2.44
CA VAL A 139 3.83 -2.76 -2.81
C VAL A 139 4.97 -1.82 -3.10
N ASP A 140 4.95 -1.22 -4.28
CA ASP A 140 6.01 -0.33 -4.81
C ASP A 140 7.42 -0.89 -4.55
N THR A 141 7.59 -2.16 -4.86
CA THR A 141 8.82 -2.91 -4.60
C THR A 141 9.35 -3.51 -5.89
N SER A 142 10.53 -3.09 -6.31
CA SER A 142 11.20 -3.63 -7.50
C SER A 142 11.83 -5.00 -7.20
N LEU A 143 11.08 -6.05 -7.50
CA LEU A 143 11.58 -7.43 -7.41
C LEU A 143 12.67 -7.68 -8.46
N ARG A 144 13.82 -8.24 -8.06
CA ARG A 144 14.93 -8.58 -8.97
C ARG A 144 14.85 -10.00 -9.50
N ASP A 145 14.50 -10.92 -8.64
CA ASP A 145 14.48 -12.35 -8.90
C ASP A 145 13.08 -12.95 -8.71
N VAL A 146 12.88 -14.14 -9.25
CA VAL A 146 11.64 -14.89 -9.08
C VAL A 146 11.49 -15.31 -7.62
N PRO A 147 10.42 -14.88 -6.94
CA PRO A 147 10.19 -15.27 -5.55
C PRO A 147 9.97 -16.78 -5.41
N SER A 148 10.42 -17.34 -4.26
CA SER A 148 10.23 -18.76 -3.94
C SER A 148 8.79 -19.15 -3.61
N LEU A 149 7.94 -18.18 -3.30
CA LEU A 149 6.52 -18.34 -2.99
C LEU A 149 5.64 -17.61 -4.00
N PRO A 150 4.35 -17.99 -4.13
CA PRO A 150 3.38 -17.22 -4.88
C PRO A 150 3.42 -15.75 -4.45
N THR A 151 3.53 -14.85 -5.42
CA THR A 151 3.69 -13.42 -5.18
C THR A 151 2.72 -12.62 -6.03
N VAL A 152 2.16 -11.57 -5.45
CA VAL A 152 1.40 -10.54 -6.16
C VAL A 152 2.02 -9.18 -5.84
N ALA A 153 2.37 -8.44 -6.88
CA ALA A 153 2.99 -7.12 -6.77
C ALA A 153 1.97 -6.03 -7.12
N VAL A 154 1.77 -5.06 -6.24
CA VAL A 154 1.02 -3.82 -6.53
C VAL A 154 2.03 -2.77 -6.96
N ALA A 155 1.79 -2.13 -8.08
CA ALA A 155 2.73 -1.24 -8.77
C ALA A 155 4.05 -1.96 -9.15
N GLY A 156 3.98 -3.25 -9.45
CA GLY A 156 5.09 -4.02 -10.00
C GLY A 156 5.04 -3.97 -11.52
N HIS A 157 6.14 -3.57 -12.17
CA HIS A 157 6.19 -3.42 -13.63
C HIS A 157 7.12 -4.43 -14.30
N ARG A 158 7.74 -5.31 -13.51
CA ARG A 158 8.62 -6.33 -14.03
C ARG A 158 7.88 -7.64 -14.26
N GLN A 159 7.92 -8.14 -15.48
CA GLN A 159 7.37 -9.45 -15.81
C GLN A 159 8.30 -10.54 -15.25
N LEU A 160 7.86 -11.21 -14.20
CA LEU A 160 8.56 -12.32 -13.57
C LEU A 160 7.64 -13.55 -13.57
N GLU A 161 8.24 -14.71 -13.74
CA GLU A 161 7.52 -15.97 -13.64
C GLU A 161 6.86 -16.10 -12.23
N ASN A 162 5.62 -16.56 -12.21
CA ASN A 162 4.84 -16.73 -10.97
C ASN A 162 4.52 -15.44 -10.18
N VAL A 163 4.71 -14.27 -10.76
CA VAL A 163 4.28 -12.99 -10.17
C VAL A 163 3.09 -12.44 -10.94
N THR A 164 2.04 -12.04 -10.23
CA THR A 164 0.96 -11.24 -10.81
C THR A 164 1.19 -9.78 -10.46
N ASN A 165 1.23 -8.90 -11.46
CA ASN A 165 1.33 -7.45 -11.25
C ASN A 165 -0.07 -6.82 -11.26
N ILE A 166 -0.40 -6.04 -10.22
CA ILE A 166 -1.57 -5.16 -10.20
C ILE A 166 -1.08 -3.78 -10.58
N ILE A 167 -1.44 -3.31 -11.76
CA ILE A 167 -0.96 -2.05 -12.31
C ILE A 167 -2.09 -1.07 -12.57
N LEU A 168 -1.75 0.22 -12.63
CA LEU A 168 -2.65 1.27 -13.06
C LEU A 168 -2.54 1.46 -14.58
N ASP A 169 -3.64 1.81 -15.26
CA ASP A 169 -3.56 2.39 -16.61
C ASP A 169 -2.96 3.80 -16.52
N HIS A 170 -1.62 3.87 -16.56
CA HIS A 170 -0.88 5.12 -16.49
C HIS A 170 -1.13 6.04 -17.69
N ARG A 171 -1.47 5.46 -18.86
CA ARG A 171 -1.78 6.24 -20.05
C ARG A 171 -3.12 6.95 -19.90
N LEU A 172 -4.16 6.25 -19.45
CA LEU A 172 -5.44 6.88 -19.12
C LEU A 172 -5.28 7.93 -18.01
N ALA A 173 -4.47 7.65 -16.98
CA ALA A 173 -4.18 8.58 -15.90
C ALA A 173 -3.54 9.89 -16.43
N ALA A 174 -2.53 9.79 -17.28
CA ALA A 174 -1.90 10.94 -17.92
C ALA A 174 -2.89 11.72 -18.80
N MET A 175 -3.72 11.01 -19.58
CA MET A 175 -4.75 11.59 -20.41
C MET A 175 -5.76 12.42 -19.59
N LEU A 176 -6.25 11.86 -18.48
CA LEU A 176 -7.21 12.53 -17.61
C LEU A 176 -6.64 13.83 -17.03
N GLY A 177 -5.41 13.81 -16.51
CA GLY A 177 -4.79 14.99 -15.92
C GLY A 177 -4.42 16.07 -16.94
N LEU A 178 -3.77 15.69 -18.05
CA LEU A 178 -3.34 16.62 -19.08
C LEU A 178 -4.50 17.23 -19.85
N LYS A 179 -5.51 16.42 -20.22
CA LYS A 179 -6.70 16.92 -20.90
C LYS A 179 -7.47 17.92 -20.05
N HIS A 180 -7.62 17.64 -18.74
CA HIS A 180 -8.24 18.58 -17.81
C HIS A 180 -7.54 19.95 -17.80
N LEU A 181 -6.20 19.96 -17.69
CA LEU A 181 -5.43 21.19 -17.74
C LEU A 181 -5.57 21.90 -19.11
N GLN A 182 -5.57 21.14 -20.19
CA GLN A 182 -5.71 21.67 -21.54
C GLN A 182 -7.10 22.31 -21.79
N GLU A 183 -8.18 21.70 -21.28
CA GLU A 183 -9.55 22.20 -21.33
C GLU A 183 -9.71 23.53 -20.54
N LEU A 184 -8.95 23.68 -19.45
CA LEU A 184 -8.84 24.95 -18.70
C LEU A 184 -7.96 26.00 -19.38
N GLY A 185 -7.39 25.70 -20.54
CA GLY A 185 -6.58 26.63 -21.36
C GLY A 185 -5.08 26.61 -21.04
N HIS A 186 -4.60 25.74 -20.14
CA HIS A 186 -3.18 25.66 -19.86
C HIS A 186 -2.41 25.04 -21.03
N ARG A 187 -1.28 25.68 -21.39
CA ARG A 187 -0.32 25.19 -22.40
C ARG A 187 1.10 25.13 -21.85
N GLU A 188 1.38 25.98 -20.90
CA GLU A 188 2.67 26.06 -20.21
C GLU A 188 2.56 25.31 -18.88
N ILE A 189 2.81 23.98 -18.95
CA ILE A 189 2.66 23.06 -17.81
C ILE A 189 4.05 22.71 -17.29
N ALA A 190 4.25 22.83 -15.98
CA ALA A 190 5.40 22.32 -15.27
C ALA A 190 5.10 20.91 -14.74
N PHE A 191 6.16 20.12 -14.53
CA PHE A 191 6.04 18.73 -14.08
C PHE A 191 6.99 18.47 -12.92
N LEU A 192 6.48 17.76 -11.91
CA LEU A 192 7.33 17.06 -10.94
C LEU A 192 7.36 15.57 -11.35
N LYS A 193 8.52 15.10 -11.79
CA LYS A 193 8.76 13.69 -12.11
C LYS A 193 9.08 12.94 -10.83
N GLY A 194 8.62 11.68 -10.69
CA GLY A 194 8.81 10.84 -9.50
C GLY A 194 10.27 10.49 -9.22
N GLN A 195 10.55 10.00 -8.02
CA GLN A 195 11.89 9.55 -7.65
C GLN A 195 12.31 8.37 -8.55
N PRO A 196 13.61 8.27 -8.90
CA PRO A 196 14.11 7.15 -9.72
C PRO A 196 13.93 5.77 -9.09
N GLU A 197 13.84 5.72 -7.75
CA GLU A 197 13.72 4.51 -6.97
C GLU A 197 12.31 3.93 -6.97
N SER A 198 11.27 4.77 -7.21
CA SER A 198 9.88 4.30 -7.28
C SER A 198 9.63 3.51 -8.55
N SER A 199 8.95 2.37 -8.41
CA SER A 199 8.64 1.47 -9.52
C SER A 199 7.73 2.12 -10.58
N ASP A 200 6.84 3.01 -10.17
CA ASP A 200 5.89 3.73 -11.04
C ASP A 200 6.53 4.93 -11.80
N SER A 201 7.69 5.42 -11.35
CA SER A 201 8.22 6.71 -11.81
C SER A 201 8.43 6.78 -13.32
N GLU A 202 9.14 5.82 -13.88
CA GLU A 202 9.44 5.79 -15.31
C GLU A 202 8.20 5.50 -16.16
N VAL A 203 7.36 4.57 -15.75
CA VAL A 203 6.16 4.18 -16.50
C VAL A 203 5.18 5.35 -16.56
N ARG A 204 4.95 6.03 -15.44
CA ARG A 204 4.09 7.21 -15.34
C ARG A 204 4.64 8.36 -16.18
N TRP A 205 5.95 8.62 -16.10
CA TRP A 205 6.59 9.67 -16.87
C TRP A 205 6.52 9.45 -18.39
N ASN A 206 6.79 8.21 -18.83
CA ASN A 206 6.70 7.86 -20.25
C ASN A 206 5.25 8.03 -20.76
N SER A 207 4.25 7.61 -20.00
CA SER A 207 2.84 7.81 -20.32
C SER A 207 2.48 9.32 -20.42
N ILE A 208 3.01 10.16 -19.53
CA ILE A 208 2.84 11.62 -19.59
C ILE A 208 3.46 12.17 -20.88
N CYS A 209 4.67 11.73 -21.24
CA CYS A 209 5.34 12.19 -22.46
C CYS A 209 4.59 11.78 -23.73
N GLU A 210 4.12 10.54 -23.82
CA GLU A 210 3.34 10.04 -24.94
C GLU A 210 2.03 10.83 -25.11
N VAL A 211 1.27 10.98 -24.04
CA VAL A 211 0.00 11.74 -24.07
C VAL A 211 0.23 13.22 -24.36
N ALA A 212 1.28 13.83 -23.83
CA ALA A 212 1.62 15.23 -24.14
C ALA A 212 1.92 15.41 -25.63
N GLN A 213 2.66 14.49 -26.25
CA GLN A 213 2.93 14.49 -27.68
C GLN A 213 1.63 14.37 -28.50
N GLU A 214 0.75 13.45 -28.14
CA GLU A 214 -0.54 13.24 -28.82
C GLU A 214 -1.48 14.44 -28.72
N THR A 215 -1.46 15.12 -27.58
CA THR A 215 -2.34 16.27 -27.30
C THR A 215 -1.72 17.62 -27.69
N GLY A 216 -0.48 17.63 -28.19
CA GLY A 216 0.23 18.83 -28.58
C GLY A 216 0.67 19.71 -27.39
N ILE A 217 0.84 19.15 -26.21
CA ILE A 217 1.42 19.81 -25.04
C ILE A 217 2.95 19.70 -25.13
N GLU A 218 3.64 20.85 -25.18
CA GLU A 218 5.09 20.89 -25.20
C GLU A 218 5.69 20.64 -23.81
N ILE A 219 6.44 19.57 -23.65
CA ILE A 219 7.24 19.31 -22.44
C ILE A 219 8.62 19.94 -22.63
N ARG A 220 8.92 20.98 -21.86
CA ARG A 220 10.23 21.65 -21.85
C ARG A 220 11.03 21.20 -20.63
N SER A 221 12.29 20.84 -20.84
CA SER A 221 13.18 20.37 -19.77
C SER A 221 13.31 21.37 -18.60
N GLU A 222 13.23 22.67 -18.90
CA GLU A 222 13.30 23.75 -17.92
C GLU A 222 12.08 23.78 -16.98
N ARG A 223 10.96 23.16 -17.38
CA ARG A 223 9.73 23.03 -16.59
C ARG A 223 9.59 21.64 -15.93
N VAL A 224 10.57 20.78 -16.09
CA VAL A 224 10.57 19.43 -15.47
C VAL A 224 11.57 19.40 -14.35
N VAL A 225 11.12 19.04 -13.14
CA VAL A 225 11.98 18.80 -11.98
C VAL A 225 11.82 17.36 -11.52
N GLN A 226 12.95 16.69 -11.35
CA GLN A 226 13.02 15.33 -10.83
C GLN A 226 13.01 15.35 -9.31
N LEU A 227 12.02 14.71 -8.69
CA LEU A 227 12.03 14.51 -7.24
C LEU A 227 13.22 13.65 -6.82
N GLN A 228 13.82 14.00 -5.70
CA GLN A 228 14.95 13.31 -5.09
C GLN A 228 14.71 13.16 -3.59
N GLY A 229 15.26 12.13 -3.00
CA GLY A 229 15.05 11.79 -1.59
C GLY A 229 14.03 10.67 -1.43
N LEU A 230 13.98 10.10 -0.24
CA LEU A 230 13.18 8.92 0.07
C LEU A 230 11.99 9.26 0.99
N ASP A 231 11.78 10.55 1.30
CA ASP A 231 10.71 10.96 2.21
C ASP A 231 9.34 10.93 1.54
N SER A 232 8.37 10.37 2.21
CA SER A 232 6.96 10.31 1.80
C SER A 232 6.10 11.36 2.51
N THR A 233 6.66 12.56 2.73
CA THR A 233 6.00 13.69 3.40
C THR A 233 5.82 14.87 2.44
N PRO A 234 4.91 15.84 2.72
CA PRO A 234 4.78 17.05 1.91
C PRO A 234 6.07 17.88 1.80
N GLU A 235 7.03 17.67 2.67
CA GLU A 235 8.36 18.28 2.60
C GLU A 235 9.10 17.86 1.34
N LEU A 236 8.82 16.67 0.80
CA LEU A 236 9.39 16.21 -0.47
C LEU A 236 9.15 17.19 -1.61
N GLY A 237 7.92 17.67 -1.81
CA GLY A 237 7.57 18.56 -2.93
C GLY A 237 7.99 20.02 -2.75
N TYR A 238 8.18 20.46 -1.51
CA TYR A 238 8.43 21.86 -1.20
C TYR A 238 9.72 22.45 -1.82
N PRO A 239 10.92 21.81 -1.68
CA PRO A 239 12.13 22.32 -2.30
C PRO A 239 12.06 22.35 -3.84
N PHE A 240 11.38 21.38 -4.44
CA PHE A 240 11.23 21.29 -5.90
C PHE A 240 10.24 22.31 -6.45
N GLY A 241 9.20 22.67 -5.68
CA GLY A 241 8.37 23.84 -5.98
C GLY A 241 9.16 25.15 -5.97
N LYS A 242 10.06 25.33 -5.01
CA LYS A 242 11.00 26.47 -4.99
C LYS A 242 12.00 26.44 -6.15
N GLU A 243 12.48 25.28 -6.52
CA GLU A 243 13.38 25.12 -7.67
C GLU A 243 12.70 25.54 -8.97
N LEU A 244 11.44 25.12 -9.21
CA LEU A 244 10.67 25.55 -10.37
C LEU A 244 10.57 27.08 -10.44
N LEU A 245 10.28 27.74 -9.33
CA LEU A 245 10.21 29.22 -9.26
C LEU A 245 11.58 29.85 -9.51
N ALA A 246 12.65 29.30 -8.97
CA ALA A 246 14.00 29.83 -9.13
C ALA A 246 14.53 29.73 -10.56
N ARG A 247 14.01 28.84 -11.39
CA ARG A 247 14.37 28.72 -12.80
C ARG A 247 13.81 29.87 -13.64
N LYS A 248 12.84 30.64 -13.13
CA LYS A 248 12.22 31.79 -13.79
C LYS A 248 11.66 31.50 -15.18
N VAL A 249 11.26 30.25 -15.44
CA VAL A 249 10.58 29.85 -16.67
C VAL A 249 9.08 29.93 -16.43
N PRO A 250 8.32 30.65 -17.27
CA PRO A 250 6.88 30.81 -17.08
C PRO A 250 6.14 29.45 -17.14
N PHE A 251 5.20 29.25 -16.25
CA PHE A 251 4.22 28.14 -16.29
C PHE A 251 2.91 28.61 -15.65
N THR A 252 1.81 28.02 -16.05
CA THR A 252 0.47 28.34 -15.54
C THR A 252 -0.17 27.13 -14.78
N ALA A 253 0.41 25.99 -14.92
CA ALA A 253 -0.05 24.78 -14.21
C ALA A 253 1.13 23.89 -13.81
N LEU A 254 0.93 23.10 -12.77
CA LEU A 254 1.81 22.02 -12.33
C LEU A 254 1.05 20.70 -12.39
N PHE A 255 1.64 19.68 -13.03
CA PHE A 255 1.24 18.29 -12.89
C PHE A 255 2.29 17.56 -12.05
N ALA A 256 1.95 17.21 -10.82
CA ALA A 256 2.86 16.62 -9.88
C ALA A 256 2.82 15.07 -9.92
N TYR A 257 3.91 14.44 -9.55
CA TYR A 257 4.05 12.99 -9.50
C TYR A 257 3.02 12.34 -8.57
N ASN A 258 2.80 12.93 -7.38
CA ASN A 258 1.82 12.49 -6.41
C ASN A 258 1.25 13.66 -5.60
N ASP A 259 0.22 13.40 -4.81
CA ASP A 259 -0.46 14.43 -4.00
C ASP A 259 0.47 15.05 -2.95
N ILE A 260 1.35 14.25 -2.37
CA ILE A 260 2.27 14.71 -1.33
C ILE A 260 3.23 15.76 -1.90
N SER A 261 3.81 15.48 -3.05
CA SER A 261 4.68 16.46 -3.73
C SER A 261 3.90 17.68 -4.26
N ALA A 262 2.65 17.48 -4.71
CA ALA A 262 1.77 18.57 -5.09
C ALA A 262 1.49 19.53 -3.93
N ILE A 263 1.15 19.01 -2.75
CA ILE A 263 0.87 19.80 -1.53
C ILE A 263 2.12 20.58 -1.10
N GLY A 264 3.29 19.94 -1.15
CA GLY A 264 4.56 20.62 -0.86
C GLY A 264 4.87 21.76 -1.84
N ALA A 265 4.66 21.54 -3.14
CA ALA A 265 4.84 22.56 -4.16
C ALA A 265 3.82 23.71 -4.02
N MET A 266 2.54 23.42 -3.71
CA MET A 266 1.53 24.43 -3.42
C MET A 266 1.95 25.36 -2.29
N ARG A 267 2.52 24.81 -1.21
CA ARG A 267 3.06 25.62 -0.12
C ARG A 267 4.18 26.53 -0.60
N ALA A 268 5.12 26.02 -1.40
CA ALA A 268 6.21 26.84 -1.96
C ALA A 268 5.69 28.00 -2.82
N PHE A 269 4.66 27.74 -3.64
CA PHE A 269 4.02 28.76 -4.47
C PHE A 269 3.32 29.83 -3.61
N GLN A 270 2.56 29.43 -2.61
CA GLN A 270 1.87 30.35 -1.70
C GLN A 270 2.83 31.23 -0.90
N GLU A 271 3.95 30.66 -0.41
CA GLU A 271 5.01 31.44 0.27
C GLU A 271 5.71 32.43 -0.67
N ALA A 272 5.74 32.14 -1.99
CA ALA A 272 6.23 33.05 -3.00
C ALA A 272 5.17 34.09 -3.44
N GLY A 273 3.97 34.08 -2.83
CA GLY A 273 2.89 35.03 -3.13
C GLY A 273 1.98 34.63 -4.31
N LEU A 274 2.16 33.42 -4.86
CA LEU A 274 1.28 32.91 -5.93
C LEU A 274 0.02 32.28 -5.31
N ARG A 275 -1.11 32.55 -5.92
CA ARG A 275 -2.41 32.00 -5.54
C ARG A 275 -2.70 30.73 -6.34
N VAL A 276 -3.18 29.71 -5.65
CA VAL A 276 -3.67 28.46 -6.26
C VAL A 276 -5.19 28.45 -6.10
N PRO A 277 -5.98 28.42 -7.19
CA PRO A 277 -5.58 28.15 -8.58
C PRO A 277 -5.35 29.41 -9.45
N GLU A 278 -5.57 30.66 -8.96
CA GLU A 278 -5.71 31.88 -9.78
C GLU A 278 -4.44 32.22 -10.57
N ASP A 279 -3.26 31.97 -10.00
CA ASP A 279 -1.97 32.23 -10.64
C ASP A 279 -1.31 30.94 -11.16
N VAL A 280 -1.51 29.81 -10.46
CA VAL A 280 -0.99 28.49 -10.85
C VAL A 280 -2.01 27.39 -10.49
N SER A 281 -2.46 26.64 -11.48
CA SER A 281 -3.25 25.43 -11.28
C SER A 281 -2.34 24.25 -10.87
N VAL A 282 -2.82 23.38 -9.97
CA VAL A 282 -2.05 22.21 -9.51
C VAL A 282 -2.91 20.96 -9.60
N VAL A 283 -2.37 19.94 -10.27
CA VAL A 283 -2.93 18.58 -10.32
C VAL A 283 -1.98 17.63 -9.62
N GLY A 284 -2.52 16.85 -8.69
CA GLY A 284 -1.82 15.76 -7.99
C GLY A 284 -2.11 14.39 -8.60
N PHE A 285 -1.72 13.36 -7.87
CA PHE A 285 -1.91 11.96 -8.24
C PHE A 285 -2.03 11.12 -6.96
N ASP A 286 -2.88 10.09 -6.95
CA ASP A 286 -3.20 9.09 -5.91
C ASP A 286 -4.55 9.31 -5.23
N ASP A 287 -4.99 10.52 -5.00
CA ASP A 287 -6.15 10.92 -4.17
C ASP A 287 -6.03 10.40 -2.72
N VAL A 288 -4.86 10.64 -2.11
CA VAL A 288 -4.68 10.38 -0.68
C VAL A 288 -5.52 11.35 0.17
N THR A 289 -5.81 10.96 1.42
CA THR A 289 -6.71 11.72 2.30
C THR A 289 -6.35 13.21 2.40
N SER A 290 -5.06 13.56 2.44
CA SER A 290 -4.61 14.95 2.52
C SER A 290 -4.99 15.81 1.32
N ALA A 291 -5.21 15.23 0.14
CA ALA A 291 -5.65 15.96 -1.07
C ALA A 291 -7.01 16.64 -0.86
N SER A 292 -7.91 16.03 -0.08
CA SER A 292 -9.23 16.59 0.22
C SER A 292 -9.25 17.56 1.41
N PHE A 293 -8.15 17.64 2.18
CA PHE A 293 -8.05 18.48 3.39
C PHE A 293 -7.04 19.63 3.29
N CYS A 294 -6.18 19.67 2.25
CA CYS A 294 -5.31 20.82 2.00
C CYS A 294 -6.12 22.05 1.52
N ILE A 295 -5.50 23.23 1.52
CA ILE A 295 -6.13 24.49 1.12
C ILE A 295 -5.28 25.16 0.03
N PRO A 296 -5.87 25.33 -1.20
CA PRO A 296 -7.14 24.77 -1.68
C PRO A 296 -7.13 23.23 -1.75
N THR A 297 -8.31 22.59 -1.75
CA THR A 297 -8.41 21.13 -1.92
C THR A 297 -7.88 20.72 -3.30
N LEU A 298 -7.09 19.65 -3.36
CA LEU A 298 -6.29 19.27 -4.52
C LEU A 298 -7.09 18.48 -5.55
N THR A 299 -7.11 18.97 -6.80
CA THR A 299 -7.52 18.20 -7.98
C THR A 299 -6.46 17.13 -8.23
N THR A 300 -6.87 15.88 -8.42
CA THR A 300 -5.91 14.76 -8.48
C THR A 300 -6.43 13.63 -9.36
N VAL A 301 -5.52 12.87 -9.94
CA VAL A 301 -5.82 11.61 -10.60
C VAL A 301 -5.84 10.51 -9.53
N ARG A 302 -7.05 10.00 -9.24
CA ARG A 302 -7.24 8.95 -8.24
C ARG A 302 -6.78 7.61 -8.75
N GLN A 303 -5.93 6.93 -7.99
CA GLN A 303 -5.73 5.50 -8.06
C GLN A 303 -6.71 4.80 -7.11
N PRO A 304 -7.33 3.69 -7.48
CA PRO A 304 -8.22 2.94 -6.59
C PRO A 304 -7.42 2.10 -5.58
N LEU A 305 -6.52 2.73 -4.79
CA LEU A 305 -5.49 2.09 -3.96
C LEU A 305 -6.04 1.00 -3.04
N LYS A 306 -7.13 1.30 -2.34
CA LYS A 306 -7.78 0.30 -1.47
C LYS A 306 -8.28 -0.90 -2.27
N ARG A 307 -8.84 -0.66 -3.46
CA ARG A 307 -9.30 -1.73 -4.36
C ARG A 307 -8.14 -2.55 -4.91
N MET A 308 -7.01 -1.90 -5.24
CA MET A 308 -5.78 -2.60 -5.65
C MET A 308 -5.30 -3.55 -4.56
N GLY A 309 -5.30 -3.11 -3.30
CA GLY A 309 -4.97 -3.97 -2.15
C GLY A 309 -5.92 -5.16 -1.98
N GLN A 310 -7.24 -4.94 -2.18
CA GLN A 310 -8.23 -6.03 -2.15
C GLN A 310 -7.98 -7.04 -3.27
N ILE A 311 -7.78 -6.58 -4.52
CA ILE A 311 -7.49 -7.43 -5.68
C ILE A 311 -6.22 -8.23 -5.44
N ALA A 312 -5.17 -7.60 -4.89
CA ALA A 312 -3.91 -8.27 -4.61
C ALA A 312 -4.08 -9.39 -3.59
N ALA A 313 -4.78 -9.13 -2.49
CA ALA A 313 -5.06 -10.14 -1.46
C ALA A 313 -5.96 -11.27 -1.99
N GLU A 314 -6.99 -10.94 -2.78
CA GLU A 314 -7.86 -11.90 -3.44
C GLU A 314 -7.08 -12.81 -4.38
N THR A 315 -6.29 -12.22 -5.28
CA THR A 315 -5.47 -12.95 -6.25
C THR A 315 -4.47 -13.89 -5.56
N LEU A 316 -3.78 -13.41 -4.50
CA LEU A 316 -2.83 -14.25 -3.78
C LEU A 316 -3.54 -15.40 -3.05
N ILE A 317 -4.62 -15.14 -2.33
CA ILE A 317 -5.35 -16.16 -1.57
C ILE A 317 -5.96 -17.19 -2.52
N ASP A 318 -6.51 -16.78 -3.65
CA ASP A 318 -7.05 -17.73 -4.64
C ASP A 318 -5.95 -18.64 -5.20
N ARG A 319 -4.73 -18.12 -5.43
CA ARG A 319 -3.58 -18.96 -5.79
C ARG A 319 -3.17 -19.94 -4.70
N LEU A 320 -3.17 -19.50 -3.43
CA LEU A 320 -2.83 -20.36 -2.27
C LEU A 320 -3.88 -21.44 -2.00
N GLU A 321 -5.10 -21.22 -2.46
CA GLU A 321 -6.20 -22.17 -2.33
C GLU A 321 -6.49 -22.91 -3.65
N GLU A 322 -5.56 -22.81 -4.62
CA GLU A 322 -5.66 -23.45 -5.95
C GLU A 322 -6.97 -23.12 -6.70
N ARG A 323 -7.44 -21.89 -6.53
CA ARG A 323 -8.63 -21.37 -7.20
C ARG A 323 -8.25 -20.36 -8.28
N GLY A 324 -8.97 -20.42 -9.39
CA GLY A 324 -8.80 -19.45 -10.49
C GLY A 324 -7.58 -19.71 -11.39
N GLU A 325 -7.50 -18.93 -12.45
CA GLU A 325 -6.39 -18.97 -13.41
C GLU A 325 -5.32 -17.96 -13.05
N PHE A 326 -4.06 -18.32 -13.31
CA PHE A 326 -2.94 -17.40 -13.17
C PHE A 326 -3.02 -16.31 -14.24
N LYS A 327 -2.94 -15.05 -13.79
CA LYS A 327 -2.75 -13.88 -14.66
C LYS A 327 -1.43 -13.22 -14.30
N SER A 328 -0.64 -12.89 -15.31
CA SER A 328 0.62 -12.16 -15.11
C SER A 328 0.39 -10.70 -14.75
N GLU A 329 -0.79 -10.14 -15.14
CA GLU A 329 -1.11 -8.74 -14.96
C GLU A 329 -2.61 -8.51 -14.78
N ILE A 330 -2.97 -7.58 -13.91
CA ILE A 330 -4.34 -7.08 -13.71
C ILE A 330 -4.25 -5.56 -13.70
N GLU A 331 -4.84 -4.94 -14.71
CA GLU A 331 -4.88 -3.50 -14.85
C GLU A 331 -6.12 -2.92 -14.15
N VAL A 332 -5.95 -1.76 -13.51
CA VAL A 332 -7.03 -0.99 -12.88
C VAL A 332 -7.09 0.41 -13.49
N GLU A 333 -8.31 0.94 -13.59
CA GLU A 333 -8.55 2.25 -14.19
C GLU A 333 -8.47 3.37 -13.14
N PRO A 334 -7.83 4.51 -13.48
CA PRO A 334 -7.87 5.73 -12.68
C PRO A 334 -9.14 6.54 -12.94
N GLU A 335 -9.40 7.53 -12.07
CA GLU A 335 -10.39 8.57 -12.32
C GLU A 335 -9.86 9.96 -11.96
N LEU A 336 -10.35 11.02 -12.62
CA LEU A 336 -10.00 12.39 -12.25
C LEU A 336 -10.98 12.91 -11.19
N VAL A 337 -10.44 13.40 -10.08
CA VAL A 337 -11.19 14.04 -9.01
C VAL A 337 -10.93 15.54 -9.04
N VAL A 338 -11.85 16.29 -9.66
CA VAL A 338 -11.73 17.74 -9.75
C VAL A 338 -12.11 18.41 -8.42
N ARG A 339 -11.22 19.29 -7.93
CA ARG A 339 -11.41 20.07 -6.71
C ARG A 339 -11.07 21.56 -6.96
N LYS A 340 -10.50 22.23 -5.96
CA LYS A 340 -10.31 23.69 -5.96
C LYS A 340 -8.90 24.15 -6.37
N SER A 341 -7.96 23.25 -6.64
CA SER A 341 -6.58 23.61 -6.99
C SER A 341 -6.37 23.87 -8.49
N THR A 342 -7.42 23.74 -9.31
CA THR A 342 -7.38 24.02 -10.75
C THR A 342 -8.45 25.05 -11.13
N GLY A 343 -8.10 25.95 -12.05
CA GLY A 343 -8.96 27.01 -12.61
C GLY A 343 -8.56 27.34 -14.05
N CYS A 344 -9.28 28.23 -14.71
CA CYS A 344 -8.93 28.66 -16.06
C CYS A 344 -7.54 29.31 -16.08
N ALA A 345 -6.76 29.02 -17.12
CA ALA A 345 -5.47 29.67 -17.32
C ALA A 345 -5.61 31.20 -17.36
N ALA A 346 -4.88 31.88 -16.48
CA ALA A 346 -4.85 33.32 -16.49
C ALA A 346 -4.21 33.80 -17.81
N ASN A 347 -4.79 34.81 -18.46
CA ASN A 347 -4.22 35.44 -19.66
C ASN A 347 -2.90 36.21 -19.41
N ARG A 348 -2.13 35.82 -18.37
CA ARG A 348 -0.93 36.51 -17.89
C ARG A 348 0.32 35.64 -18.04
N THR A 349 0.79 35.52 -19.27
CA THR A 349 2.09 34.86 -19.54
C THR A 349 3.32 35.70 -19.17
N ALA A 350 3.17 36.94 -18.70
CA ALA A 350 4.30 37.87 -18.59
C ALA A 350 4.70 38.35 -17.18
N GLU A 351 3.93 38.10 -16.13
CA GLU A 351 4.15 38.76 -14.83
C GLU A 351 4.67 37.82 -13.67
N ILE A 352 4.76 36.52 -13.86
CA ILE A 352 5.24 35.59 -12.81
C ILE A 352 6.77 35.71 -12.58
N VAL A 353 7.48 36.49 -13.39
CA VAL A 353 8.96 36.61 -13.40
C VAL A 353 9.42 37.99 -12.85
N ARG A 354 8.73 38.57 -11.88
CA ARG A 354 9.30 39.73 -11.17
C ARG A 354 9.78 39.43 -9.78
#